data_bec760fbd758859e811d5c7d098ddeee
#
_entry.id   bec760fbd758859e811d5c7d098ddeee
#
_cell.length_a   1.000
_cell.length_b   1.000
_cell.length_c   1.000
_cell.angle_alpha   90.00
_cell.angle_beta   90.00
_cell.angle_gamma   90.00
#
_symmetry.space_group_name_H-M   'P 1'
#
loop_
_entity.id
_entity.type
_entity.pdbx_description
1 polymer ?
#
loop_
_entity_poly.entity_id
_entity_poly.type
_entity_poly.pdbx_seq_one_letter_code
_entity_poly.pdbx_strand_id
1 'polypeptide(L)'
;MKWNPFNTSIGLALGGGAARGIAHVGVLKAIEEQHIDIACISGTSVGALVGSYYAFGQPVDQIMSIGSTLNLTKMINLTLKKGGLFSTNAIGQMVRRDLGDRNIEDANIPLAICATDIETGEQVLFREGNLADAICASMAVPGLFVPVVVKGQTLVDGGIVENVPVSALETMGAGILVAVSLTHSELQSKPADMMDVVSNAIDIAIGLSTRQQLKKADIVISLKLGQYSRTDNHGRTEELFKLGYDAMQDRIPELRTYKRVNVGKYLSKVISALAPFKIPDFVRERFR
;
A
#
# COMPACT_ATOMS: atom_id res chain seq x y z
N MET A 1 -10.64 -7.34 -18.20
CA MET A 1 -11.43 -6.10 -17.97
C MET A 1 -11.32 -5.20 -19.20
N LYS A 2 -12.42 -4.63 -19.70
CA LYS A 2 -12.34 -3.69 -20.83
C LYS A 2 -11.78 -2.36 -20.32
N TRP A 3 -10.66 -1.90 -20.87
CA TRP A 3 -10.12 -0.57 -20.62
C TRP A 3 -11.21 0.49 -20.79
N ASN A 4 -11.49 1.23 -19.71
CA ASN A 4 -12.46 2.32 -19.73
C ASN A 4 -11.70 3.65 -19.61
N PRO A 5 -11.52 4.40 -20.71
CA PRO A 5 -10.78 5.66 -20.71
C PRO A 5 -11.42 6.78 -19.87
N PHE A 6 -12.60 6.54 -19.32
CA PHE A 6 -13.37 7.50 -18.48
C PHE A 6 -13.14 7.27 -17.00
N ASN A 7 -12.53 6.12 -16.67
CA ASN A 7 -12.30 5.82 -15.29
C ASN A 7 -11.11 6.64 -14.78
N THR A 8 -11.40 7.76 -14.13
CA THR A 8 -10.43 8.63 -13.46
C THR A 8 -10.36 8.36 -11.97
N SER A 9 -10.95 7.23 -11.53
CA SER A 9 -10.88 6.78 -10.14
C SER A 9 -9.45 6.43 -9.78
N ILE A 10 -8.99 6.93 -8.63
CA ILE A 10 -7.62 6.71 -8.18
C ILE A 10 -7.58 5.48 -7.26
N GLY A 11 -6.75 4.51 -7.62
CA GLY A 11 -6.35 3.44 -6.73
C GLY A 11 -4.98 3.73 -6.13
N LEU A 12 -4.82 3.43 -4.83
CA LEU A 12 -3.59 3.67 -4.08
C LEU A 12 -3.01 2.35 -3.57
N ALA A 13 -1.84 1.95 -4.08
CA ALA A 13 -1.09 0.80 -3.60
C ALA A 13 -0.01 1.23 -2.60
N LEU A 14 -0.08 0.73 -1.36
CA LEU A 14 0.85 1.01 -0.28
C LEU A 14 1.76 -0.20 -0.05
N GLY A 15 3.04 -0.04 -0.32
CA GLY A 15 4.01 -1.12 -0.23
C GLY A 15 4.43 -1.47 1.20
N GLY A 16 5.04 -2.65 1.36
CA GLY A 16 5.72 -3.05 2.58
C GLY A 16 6.95 -2.19 2.86
N GLY A 17 7.40 -2.16 4.12
CA GLY A 17 8.56 -1.35 4.50
C GLY A 17 8.87 -1.32 6.00
N ALA A 18 8.20 -2.18 6.77
CA ALA A 18 8.37 -2.34 8.23
C ALA A 18 8.25 -1.00 8.97
N ALA A 19 9.17 -0.63 9.88
CA ALA A 19 9.09 0.59 10.69
C ALA A 19 9.14 1.91 9.88
N ARG A 20 9.36 1.85 8.55
CA ARG A 20 9.32 3.02 7.66
C ARG A 20 7.90 3.40 7.22
N GLY A 21 6.89 2.63 7.64
CA GLY A 21 5.48 2.82 7.28
C GLY A 21 4.88 4.19 7.59
N ILE A 22 5.48 4.95 8.50
CA ILE A 22 5.11 6.35 8.80
C ILE A 22 5.15 7.24 7.55
N ALA A 23 6.00 6.94 6.58
CA ALA A 23 6.03 7.69 5.33
C ALA A 23 4.72 7.55 4.53
N HIS A 24 4.01 6.42 4.64
CA HIS A 24 2.67 6.29 4.04
C HIS A 24 1.67 7.25 4.67
N VAL A 25 1.79 7.51 5.99
CA VAL A 25 0.91 8.48 6.68
C VAL A 25 1.10 9.89 6.13
N GLY A 26 2.34 10.27 5.82
CA GLY A 26 2.65 11.53 5.15
C GLY A 26 2.03 11.62 3.74
N VAL A 27 2.10 10.53 2.96
CA VAL A 27 1.44 10.46 1.65
C VAL A 27 -0.08 10.65 1.79
N LEU A 28 -0.72 9.98 2.76
CA LEU A 28 -2.16 10.11 3.01
C LEU A 28 -2.53 11.53 3.46
N LYS A 29 -1.71 12.19 4.26
CA LYS A 29 -1.92 13.59 4.67
C LYS A 29 -1.94 14.54 3.48
N ALA A 30 -0.98 14.39 2.57
CA ALA A 30 -0.95 15.19 1.36
C ALA A 30 -2.17 14.96 0.46
N ILE A 31 -2.66 13.71 0.39
CA ILE A 31 -3.88 13.33 -0.34
C ILE A 31 -5.12 14.03 0.27
N GLU A 32 -5.28 13.97 1.61
CA GLU A 32 -6.40 14.63 2.30
C GLU A 32 -6.42 16.14 2.08
N GLU A 33 -5.28 16.81 2.29
CA GLU A 33 -5.18 18.27 2.15
C GLU A 33 -5.45 18.75 0.73
N GLN A 34 -5.18 17.92 -0.25
CA GLN A 34 -5.46 18.22 -1.65
C GLN A 34 -6.85 17.75 -2.11
N HIS A 35 -7.67 17.26 -1.18
CA HIS A 35 -9.02 16.75 -1.44
C HIS A 35 -9.07 15.75 -2.61
N ILE A 36 -8.13 14.79 -2.59
CA ILE A 36 -8.04 13.75 -3.60
C ILE A 36 -8.83 12.53 -3.13
N ASP A 37 -9.91 12.21 -3.84
CA ASP A 37 -10.70 11.02 -3.56
C ASP A 37 -10.00 9.75 -4.01
N ILE A 38 -9.80 8.81 -3.09
CA ILE A 38 -9.27 7.47 -3.34
C ILE A 38 -10.43 6.49 -3.49
N ALA A 39 -10.51 5.84 -4.64
CA ALA A 39 -11.57 4.91 -4.97
C ALA A 39 -11.33 3.50 -4.41
N CYS A 40 -10.08 3.10 -4.25
CA CYS A 40 -9.71 1.83 -3.63
C CYS A 40 -8.26 1.87 -3.15
N ILE A 41 -7.97 1.03 -2.16
CA ILE A 41 -6.65 0.90 -1.56
C ILE A 41 -6.20 -0.56 -1.62
N SER A 42 -4.94 -0.78 -1.93
CA SER A 42 -4.28 -2.07 -1.73
C SER A 42 -3.04 -1.90 -0.87
N GLY A 43 -2.74 -2.89 -0.06
CA GLY A 43 -1.58 -2.79 0.84
C GLY A 43 -0.90 -4.12 1.10
N THR A 44 0.41 -4.04 1.36
CA THR A 44 1.23 -5.16 1.81
C THR A 44 1.93 -4.79 3.11
N SER A 45 1.96 -5.71 4.09
CA SER A 45 2.68 -5.52 5.36
C SER A 45 2.27 -4.22 6.07
N VAL A 46 3.20 -3.33 6.40
CA VAL A 46 2.88 -2.02 6.99
C VAL A 46 1.97 -1.18 6.10
N GLY A 47 2.06 -1.33 4.78
CA GLY A 47 1.15 -0.66 3.84
C GLY A 47 -0.29 -1.18 3.97
N ALA A 48 -0.48 -2.47 4.23
CA ALA A 48 -1.79 -3.05 4.56
C ALA A 48 -2.33 -2.47 5.86
N LEU A 49 -1.49 -2.37 6.89
CA LEU A 49 -1.88 -1.80 8.18
C LEU A 49 -2.32 -0.34 8.04
N VAL A 50 -1.46 0.53 7.51
CA VAL A 50 -1.74 1.98 7.34
C VAL A 50 -2.94 2.19 6.42
N GLY A 51 -2.99 1.46 5.29
CA GLY A 51 -4.11 1.51 4.34
C GLY A 51 -5.43 1.09 4.95
N SER A 52 -5.42 0.08 5.84
CA SER A 52 -6.62 -0.37 6.55
C SER A 52 -7.17 0.71 7.49
N TYR A 53 -6.32 1.31 8.33
CA TYR A 53 -6.78 2.38 9.21
C TYR A 53 -7.39 3.54 8.42
N TYR A 54 -6.77 3.93 7.32
CA TYR A 54 -7.29 4.98 6.46
C TYR A 54 -8.60 4.56 5.77
N ALA A 55 -8.68 3.35 5.24
CA ALA A 55 -9.87 2.83 4.58
C ALA A 55 -11.08 2.72 5.52
N PHE A 56 -10.84 2.52 6.83
CA PHE A 56 -11.87 2.53 7.88
C PHE A 56 -12.18 3.93 8.41
N GLY A 57 -11.61 4.99 7.82
CA GLY A 57 -11.93 6.38 8.14
C GLY A 57 -11.24 6.92 9.39
N GLN A 58 -10.14 6.30 9.83
CA GLN A 58 -9.34 6.87 10.92
C GLN A 58 -8.64 8.14 10.43
N PRO A 59 -8.72 9.25 11.20
CA PRO A 59 -8.00 10.48 10.87
C PRO A 59 -6.49 10.25 10.74
N VAL A 60 -5.85 10.89 9.77
CA VAL A 60 -4.40 10.72 9.52
C VAL A 60 -3.56 11.03 10.75
N ASP A 61 -3.95 12.03 11.55
CA ASP A 61 -3.24 12.39 12.78
C ASP A 61 -3.32 11.26 13.84
N GLN A 62 -4.43 10.50 13.86
CA GLN A 62 -4.57 9.33 14.71
C GLN A 62 -3.72 8.16 14.19
N ILE A 63 -3.70 7.93 12.87
CA ILE A 63 -2.82 6.92 12.25
C ILE A 63 -1.35 7.25 12.55
N MET A 64 -0.96 8.52 12.50
CA MET A 64 0.37 8.98 12.89
C MET A 64 0.72 8.62 14.34
N SER A 65 -0.20 8.85 15.27
CA SER A 65 -0.03 8.49 16.67
C SER A 65 0.15 6.98 16.88
N ILE A 66 -0.66 6.16 16.20
CA ILE A 66 -0.55 4.70 16.22
C ILE A 66 0.79 4.27 15.65
N GLY A 67 1.18 4.80 14.48
CA GLY A 67 2.44 4.49 13.83
C GLY A 67 3.67 4.84 14.67
N SER A 68 3.64 5.94 15.41
CA SER A 68 4.73 6.34 16.33
C SER A 68 4.88 5.40 17.53
N THR A 69 3.80 4.72 17.94
CA THR A 69 3.81 3.73 19.03
C THR A 69 4.14 2.32 18.55
N LEU A 70 4.06 2.07 17.23
CA LEU A 70 4.46 0.81 16.61
C LEU A 70 5.98 0.65 16.67
N ASN A 71 6.45 0.24 17.81
CA ASN A 71 7.84 -0.20 17.99
C ASN A 71 7.87 -1.72 17.76
N LEU A 72 8.20 -2.14 16.53
CA LEU A 72 8.33 -3.56 16.19
C LEU A 72 9.27 -4.28 17.16
N THR A 73 10.34 -3.63 17.63
CA THR A 73 11.28 -4.17 18.59
C THR A 73 10.61 -4.47 19.93
N LYS A 74 9.71 -3.61 20.41
CA LYS A 74 8.95 -3.87 21.65
C LYS A 74 7.90 -4.97 21.46
N MET A 75 7.24 -5.01 20.30
CA MET A 75 6.27 -6.06 19.96
C MET A 75 6.95 -7.42 19.83
N ILE A 76 8.16 -7.45 19.28
CA ILE A 76 9.03 -8.62 19.16
C ILE A 76 9.38 -9.16 20.57
N ASN A 77 9.74 -8.32 21.53
CA ASN A 77 10.17 -8.76 22.85
C ASN A 77 9.06 -9.34 23.73
N LEU A 78 7.78 -9.18 23.36
CA LEU A 78 6.63 -9.62 24.19
C LEU A 78 6.15 -11.05 23.88
N THR A 79 6.56 -11.69 22.80
CA THR A 79 5.93 -12.95 22.37
C THR A 79 6.88 -13.93 21.70
N LEU A 80 7.95 -14.36 22.38
CA LEU A 80 8.76 -15.50 21.95
C LEU A 80 7.93 -16.79 21.98
N LYS A 81 7.61 -17.36 20.81
CA LYS A 81 7.07 -18.72 20.71
C LYS A 81 8.20 -19.75 20.65
N LYS A 82 7.87 -21.03 20.91
CA LYS A 82 8.80 -22.14 20.74
C LYS A 82 9.42 -22.10 19.33
N GLY A 83 10.76 -21.97 19.26
CA GLY A 83 11.51 -21.88 18.00
C GLY A 83 12.14 -20.51 17.71
N GLY A 84 11.99 -19.51 18.61
CA GLY A 84 12.69 -18.22 18.49
C GLY A 84 12.04 -17.21 17.53
N LEU A 85 10.84 -17.51 16.98
CA LEU A 85 10.09 -16.61 16.12
C LEU A 85 8.96 -15.93 16.91
N PHE A 86 8.61 -14.72 16.48
CA PHE A 86 7.58 -13.90 17.11
C PHE A 86 6.19 -14.17 16.52
N SER A 87 5.13 -13.70 17.19
CA SER A 87 3.76 -13.80 16.69
C SER A 87 3.24 -12.43 16.30
N THR A 88 2.48 -12.36 15.20
CA THR A 88 1.74 -11.15 14.78
C THR A 88 0.48 -10.89 15.61
N ASN A 89 0.15 -11.75 16.60
CA ASN A 89 -1.06 -11.62 17.41
C ASN A 89 -1.20 -10.25 18.11
N ALA A 90 -0.09 -9.64 18.53
CA ALA A 90 -0.13 -8.32 19.15
C ALA A 90 -0.63 -7.25 18.16
N ILE A 91 -0.28 -7.38 16.88
CA ILE A 91 -0.77 -6.53 15.79
C ILE A 91 -2.27 -6.74 15.62
N GLY A 92 -2.71 -8.00 15.55
CA GLY A 92 -4.14 -8.33 15.44
C GLY A 92 -4.97 -7.81 16.60
N GLN A 93 -4.46 -7.92 17.85
CA GLN A 93 -5.12 -7.35 19.03
C GLN A 93 -5.21 -5.83 18.96
N MET A 94 -4.17 -5.16 18.50
CA MET A 94 -4.16 -3.71 18.30
C MET A 94 -5.23 -3.30 17.27
N VAL A 95 -5.28 -3.97 16.12
CA VAL A 95 -6.29 -3.70 15.09
C VAL A 95 -7.71 -3.89 15.62
N ARG A 96 -7.97 -4.99 16.35
CA ARG A 96 -9.30 -5.26 16.97
C ARG A 96 -9.66 -4.24 18.03
N ARG A 97 -8.70 -3.77 18.82
CA ARG A 97 -8.92 -2.72 19.82
C ARG A 97 -9.30 -1.39 19.18
N ASP A 98 -8.60 -1.01 18.09
CA ASP A 98 -8.69 0.32 17.49
C ASP A 98 -9.84 0.44 16.46
N LEU A 99 -10.09 -0.62 15.69
CA LEU A 99 -11.09 -0.65 14.62
C LEU A 99 -12.29 -1.58 14.93
N GLY A 100 -12.22 -2.36 16.02
CA GLY A 100 -13.19 -3.41 16.31
C GLY A 100 -12.88 -4.72 15.59
N ASP A 101 -13.67 -5.76 15.87
CA ASP A 101 -13.60 -7.03 15.15
C ASP A 101 -14.40 -6.93 13.85
N ARG A 102 -13.79 -6.30 12.84
CA ARG A 102 -14.40 -5.95 11.55
C ARG A 102 -13.92 -6.86 10.45
N ASN A 103 -14.72 -6.92 9.39
CA ASN A 103 -14.33 -7.54 8.13
C ASN A 103 -13.78 -6.50 7.14
N ILE A 104 -12.97 -6.94 6.17
CA ILE A 104 -12.35 -6.07 5.15
C ILE A 104 -13.40 -5.35 4.32
N GLU A 105 -14.49 -6.05 3.97
CA GLU A 105 -15.61 -5.51 3.20
C GLU A 105 -16.42 -4.43 3.93
N ASP A 106 -16.22 -4.26 5.24
CA ASP A 106 -16.84 -3.18 6.03
C ASP A 106 -16.12 -1.83 5.87
N ALA A 107 -14.99 -1.79 5.14
CA ALA A 107 -14.21 -0.57 4.97
C ALA A 107 -14.99 0.50 4.18
N ASN A 108 -14.84 1.77 4.56
CA ASN A 108 -15.44 2.92 3.86
C ASN A 108 -14.87 3.09 2.45
N ILE A 109 -13.59 2.73 2.26
CA ILE A 109 -12.91 2.69 0.96
C ILE A 109 -12.60 1.22 0.66
N PRO A 110 -13.00 0.69 -0.52
CA PRO A 110 -12.68 -0.68 -0.93
C PRO A 110 -11.20 -1.02 -0.72
N LEU A 111 -10.93 -2.12 -0.02
CA LEU A 111 -9.61 -2.49 0.46
C LEU A 111 -9.20 -3.88 -0.05
N ALA A 112 -7.91 -4.03 -0.42
CA ALA A 112 -7.28 -5.32 -0.66
C ALA A 112 -5.98 -5.45 0.15
N ILE A 113 -5.80 -6.58 0.82
CA ILE A 113 -4.60 -6.89 1.61
C ILE A 113 -3.87 -8.06 0.95
N CYS A 114 -2.58 -7.88 0.66
CA CYS A 114 -1.75 -8.88 0.01
C CYS A 114 -0.99 -9.72 1.03
N ALA A 115 -1.06 -11.04 0.89
CA ALA A 115 -0.23 -12.03 1.59
C ALA A 115 0.35 -13.03 0.58
N THR A 116 1.24 -13.89 1.03
CA THR A 116 1.83 -14.98 0.25
C THR A 116 1.47 -16.32 0.87
N ASP A 117 0.93 -17.24 0.09
CA ASP A 117 0.86 -18.64 0.47
C ASP A 117 2.25 -19.25 0.35
N ILE A 118 2.85 -19.65 1.50
CA ILE A 118 4.25 -20.13 1.51
C ILE A 118 4.39 -21.56 0.97
N GLU A 119 3.29 -22.30 0.85
CA GLU A 119 3.33 -23.67 0.33
C GLU A 119 3.28 -23.69 -1.20
N THR A 120 2.53 -22.76 -1.80
CA THR A 120 2.35 -22.69 -3.26
C THR A 120 3.19 -21.58 -3.91
N GLY A 121 3.61 -20.57 -3.16
CA GLY A 121 4.23 -19.35 -3.69
C GLY A 121 3.25 -18.42 -4.37
N GLU A 122 1.95 -18.65 -4.23
CA GLU A 122 0.92 -17.83 -4.87
C GLU A 122 0.58 -16.60 -4.03
N GLN A 123 0.12 -15.55 -4.73
CA GLN A 123 -0.43 -14.36 -4.11
C GLN A 123 -1.82 -14.64 -3.54
N VAL A 124 -2.04 -14.24 -2.29
CA VAL A 124 -3.36 -14.22 -1.67
C VAL A 124 -3.80 -12.76 -1.49
N LEU A 125 -4.90 -12.38 -2.16
CA LEU A 125 -5.51 -11.06 -2.04
C LEU A 125 -6.78 -11.15 -1.22
N PHE A 126 -6.73 -10.68 0.02
CA PHE A 126 -7.91 -10.56 0.88
C PHE A 126 -8.69 -9.30 0.51
N ARG A 127 -9.97 -9.47 0.19
CA ARG A 127 -10.95 -8.40 -0.04
C ARG A 127 -12.17 -8.54 0.86
N GLU A 128 -12.26 -9.67 1.53
CA GLU A 128 -13.34 -10.04 2.45
C GLU A 128 -12.80 -10.90 3.58
N GLY A 129 -13.53 -10.97 4.67
CA GLY A 129 -13.19 -11.73 5.86
C GLY A 129 -12.48 -10.88 6.91
N ASN A 130 -12.03 -11.53 8.00
CA ASN A 130 -11.53 -10.83 9.18
C ASN A 130 -10.31 -9.94 8.88
N LEU A 131 -10.44 -8.64 9.14
CA LEU A 131 -9.43 -7.62 8.89
C LEU A 131 -8.13 -7.89 9.65
N ALA A 132 -8.24 -8.20 10.94
CA ALA A 132 -7.06 -8.40 11.79
C ALA A 132 -6.27 -9.64 11.38
N ASP A 133 -6.96 -10.72 10.97
CA ASP A 133 -6.30 -11.94 10.51
C ASP A 133 -5.56 -11.71 9.17
N ALA A 134 -6.16 -10.97 8.25
CA ALA A 134 -5.52 -10.62 6.97
C ALA A 134 -4.30 -9.73 7.18
N ILE A 135 -4.37 -8.72 8.08
CA ILE A 135 -3.22 -7.88 8.43
C ILE A 135 -2.12 -8.71 9.08
N CYS A 136 -2.47 -9.61 10.02
CA CYS A 136 -1.50 -10.51 10.66
C CYS A 136 -0.77 -11.38 9.63
N ALA A 137 -1.49 -11.93 8.65
CA ALA A 137 -0.91 -12.73 7.57
C ALA A 137 0.03 -11.88 6.69
N SER A 138 -0.45 -10.69 6.28
CA SER A 138 0.32 -9.76 5.45
C SER A 138 1.59 -9.23 6.12
N MET A 139 1.65 -9.22 7.46
CA MET A 139 2.79 -8.75 8.25
C MET A 139 3.68 -9.87 8.78
N ALA A 140 3.40 -11.12 8.45
CA ALA A 140 4.17 -12.27 8.92
C ALA A 140 5.47 -12.45 8.12
N VAL A 141 6.45 -11.55 8.34
CA VAL A 141 7.76 -11.55 7.66
C VAL A 141 8.50 -12.84 7.97
N PRO A 142 8.90 -13.64 6.95
CA PRO A 142 9.65 -14.88 7.15
C PRO A 142 10.97 -14.64 7.88
N GLY A 143 11.30 -15.54 8.81
CA GLY A 143 12.49 -15.43 9.66
C GLY A 143 12.29 -14.55 10.90
N LEU A 144 11.26 -13.67 10.91
CA LEU A 144 10.95 -12.82 12.06
C LEU A 144 9.67 -13.29 12.77
N PHE A 145 8.61 -13.54 12.01
CA PHE A 145 7.31 -13.98 12.55
C PHE A 145 6.99 -15.41 12.12
N VAL A 146 6.22 -16.10 12.96
CA VAL A 146 5.64 -17.39 12.57
C VAL A 146 4.57 -17.15 11.48
N PRO A 147 4.45 -18.05 10.49
CA PRO A 147 3.38 -18.01 9.52
C PRO A 147 2.00 -18.00 10.17
N VAL A 148 1.03 -17.37 9.53
CA VAL A 148 -0.36 -17.29 9.98
C VAL A 148 -1.23 -18.23 9.15
N VAL A 149 -2.04 -19.05 9.82
CA VAL A 149 -2.97 -19.94 9.12
C VAL A 149 -4.34 -19.27 9.01
N VAL A 150 -4.80 -19.03 7.78
CA VAL A 150 -6.12 -18.47 7.49
C VAL A 150 -6.83 -19.38 6.49
N LYS A 151 -8.02 -19.88 6.82
CA LYS A 151 -8.82 -20.78 5.98
C LYS A 151 -8.03 -22.01 5.46
N GLY A 152 -7.09 -22.51 6.27
CA GLY A 152 -6.26 -23.68 5.94
C GLY A 152 -5.02 -23.39 5.09
N GLN A 153 -4.79 -22.17 4.67
CA GLN A 153 -3.57 -21.73 3.97
C GLN A 153 -2.52 -21.24 4.97
N THR A 154 -1.26 -21.59 4.75
CA THR A 154 -0.11 -21.14 5.56
C THR A 154 0.48 -19.88 4.94
N LEU A 155 0.21 -18.71 5.54
CA LEU A 155 0.48 -17.41 4.96
C LEU A 155 1.63 -16.69 5.62
N VAL A 156 2.39 -15.97 4.80
CA VAL A 156 3.48 -15.07 5.19
C VAL A 156 3.30 -13.71 4.53
N ASP A 157 4.21 -12.77 4.83
CA ASP A 157 4.20 -11.40 4.29
C ASP A 157 4.06 -11.39 2.77
N GLY A 158 3.14 -10.56 2.28
CA GLY A 158 2.86 -10.42 0.86
C GLY A 158 4.01 -9.86 0.04
N GLY A 159 5.00 -9.24 0.70
CA GLY A 159 6.18 -8.67 0.03
C GLY A 159 6.98 -9.69 -0.76
N ILE A 160 6.89 -10.99 -0.43
CA ILE A 160 7.55 -12.07 -1.16
C ILE A 160 7.07 -12.11 -2.61
N VAL A 161 5.75 -12.02 -2.85
CA VAL A 161 5.16 -12.10 -4.20
C VAL A 161 4.85 -10.73 -4.78
N GLU A 162 4.22 -9.84 -4.03
CA GLU A 162 3.90 -8.49 -4.50
C GLU A 162 4.02 -7.47 -3.36
N ASN A 163 5.18 -6.82 -3.28
CA ASN A 163 5.47 -5.86 -2.21
C ASN A 163 4.67 -4.56 -2.36
N VAL A 164 4.40 -4.12 -3.60
CA VAL A 164 3.50 -2.99 -3.88
C VAL A 164 2.35 -3.54 -4.72
N PRO A 165 1.18 -3.82 -4.12
CA PRO A 165 0.14 -4.64 -4.76
C PRO A 165 -0.69 -3.83 -5.78
N VAL A 166 -0.03 -3.39 -6.86
CA VAL A 166 -0.64 -2.65 -7.98
C VAL A 166 -1.63 -3.54 -8.72
N SER A 167 -1.35 -4.86 -8.81
CA SER A 167 -2.24 -5.81 -9.49
C SER A 167 -3.63 -5.87 -8.85
N ALA A 168 -3.72 -5.68 -7.54
CA ALA A 168 -4.99 -5.61 -6.82
C ALA A 168 -5.84 -4.42 -7.28
N LEU A 169 -5.24 -3.24 -7.49
CA LEU A 169 -5.94 -2.05 -7.97
C LEU A 169 -6.53 -2.25 -9.36
N GLU A 170 -5.78 -2.91 -10.26
CA GLU A 170 -6.27 -3.26 -11.59
C GLU A 170 -7.54 -4.13 -11.51
N THR A 171 -7.51 -5.15 -10.65
CA THR A 171 -8.65 -6.06 -10.45
C THR A 171 -9.80 -5.40 -9.69
N MET A 172 -9.57 -4.35 -8.91
CA MET A 172 -10.58 -3.51 -8.27
C MET A 172 -11.15 -2.44 -9.21
N GLY A 173 -10.59 -2.30 -10.41
CA GLY A 173 -11.11 -1.43 -11.45
C GLY A 173 -10.71 0.02 -11.32
N ALA A 174 -9.61 0.34 -10.65
CA ALA A 174 -9.04 1.68 -10.62
C ALA A 174 -8.64 2.15 -12.03
N GLY A 175 -8.85 3.43 -12.31
CA GLY A 175 -8.53 4.05 -13.60
C GLY A 175 -7.15 4.68 -13.63
N ILE A 176 -6.65 5.11 -12.48
CA ILE A 176 -5.31 5.68 -12.28
C ILE A 176 -4.65 4.92 -11.12
N LEU A 177 -3.52 4.29 -11.39
CA LEU A 177 -2.81 3.45 -10.44
C LEU A 177 -1.65 4.24 -9.82
N VAL A 178 -1.79 4.57 -8.53
CA VAL A 178 -0.74 5.26 -7.76
C VAL A 178 -0.05 4.25 -6.86
N ALA A 179 1.25 4.10 -7.00
CA ALA A 179 2.06 3.17 -6.22
C ALA A 179 3.02 3.91 -5.29
N VAL A 180 3.02 3.54 -4.01
CA VAL A 180 3.94 4.07 -2.99
C VAL A 180 4.89 2.98 -2.55
N SER A 181 6.17 3.12 -2.85
CA SER A 181 7.24 2.18 -2.48
C SER A 181 8.14 2.74 -1.41
N LEU A 182 8.27 2.01 -0.31
CA LEU A 182 9.22 2.28 0.78
C LEU A 182 10.52 1.47 0.63
N THR A 183 10.59 0.64 -0.41
CA THR A 183 11.72 -0.26 -0.65
C THR A 183 12.72 0.42 -1.55
N HIS A 184 13.93 0.60 -1.06
CA HIS A 184 15.07 1.07 -1.84
C HIS A 184 16.09 -0.06 -1.99
N SER A 185 16.70 -0.17 -3.17
CA SER A 185 17.60 -1.28 -3.52
C SER A 185 18.99 -1.21 -2.89
N GLU A 186 19.25 -0.23 -2.06
CA GLU A 186 20.55 -0.10 -1.40
C GLU A 186 20.54 -0.83 -0.06
N LEU A 187 21.21 -1.97 -0.04
CA LEU A 187 21.53 -2.70 1.19
C LEU A 187 22.53 -1.88 2.00
N GLN A 188 22.21 -1.67 3.26
CA GLN A 188 22.90 -0.66 4.04
C GLN A 188 23.80 -1.21 5.13
N SER A 189 23.61 -2.44 5.54
CA SER A 189 24.40 -3.06 6.59
C SER A 189 25.11 -4.32 6.14
N LYS A 190 26.37 -4.44 6.50
CA LYS A 190 27.07 -5.70 6.42
C LYS A 190 26.38 -6.69 7.38
N PRO A 191 25.97 -7.88 6.89
CA PRO A 191 25.31 -8.85 7.74
C PRO A 191 26.24 -9.27 8.90
N ALA A 192 25.70 -9.28 10.11
CA ALA A 192 26.42 -9.66 11.32
C ALA A 192 26.29 -11.15 11.59
N ASP A 193 25.16 -11.77 11.22
CA ASP A 193 24.88 -13.19 11.43
C ASP A 193 24.13 -13.82 10.23
N MET A 194 23.83 -15.11 10.35
CA MET A 194 23.13 -15.87 9.30
C MET A 194 21.69 -15.34 9.08
N MET A 195 21.02 -14.85 10.10
CA MET A 195 19.66 -14.30 10.00
C MET A 195 19.68 -13.00 9.19
N ASP A 196 20.67 -12.16 9.38
CA ASP A 196 20.88 -10.96 8.57
C ASP A 196 21.14 -11.31 7.10
N VAL A 197 21.92 -12.39 6.84
CA VAL A 197 22.16 -12.86 5.46
C VAL A 197 20.85 -13.28 4.79
N VAL A 198 20.02 -14.06 5.48
CA VAL A 198 18.70 -14.51 4.96
C VAL A 198 17.77 -13.32 4.74
N SER A 199 17.68 -12.41 5.70
CA SER A 199 16.86 -11.19 5.59
C SER A 199 17.30 -10.32 4.41
N ASN A 200 18.61 -10.12 4.25
CA ASN A 200 19.16 -9.36 3.13
C ASN A 200 18.87 -10.03 1.77
N ALA A 201 18.96 -11.37 1.70
CA ALA A 201 18.65 -12.11 0.48
C ALA A 201 17.17 -11.96 0.08
N ILE A 202 16.26 -12.06 1.05
CA ILE A 202 14.83 -11.82 0.86
C ILE A 202 14.59 -10.38 0.38
N ASP A 203 15.23 -9.39 0.99
CA ASP A 203 15.10 -7.99 0.64
C ASP A 203 15.58 -7.68 -0.78
N ILE A 204 16.68 -8.30 -1.21
CA ILE A 204 17.16 -8.18 -2.59
C ILE A 204 16.11 -8.73 -3.55
N ALA A 205 15.57 -9.92 -3.27
CA ALA A 205 14.56 -10.55 -4.12
C ALA A 205 13.28 -9.69 -4.20
N ILE A 206 12.78 -9.21 -3.05
CA ILE A 206 11.64 -8.28 -2.96
C ILE A 206 11.93 -7.00 -3.76
N GLY A 207 13.11 -6.41 -3.62
CA GLY A 207 13.49 -5.19 -4.32
C GLY A 207 13.50 -5.35 -5.84
N LEU A 208 14.00 -6.48 -6.34
CA LEU A 208 14.00 -6.81 -7.77
C LEU A 208 12.58 -6.98 -8.31
N SER A 209 11.73 -7.72 -7.59
CA SER A 209 10.32 -7.92 -7.93
C SER A 209 9.54 -6.59 -7.90
N THR A 210 9.75 -5.78 -6.86
CA THR A 210 9.08 -4.46 -6.69
C THR A 210 9.32 -3.56 -7.90
N ARG A 211 10.54 -3.53 -8.46
CA ARG A 211 10.82 -2.72 -9.65
C ARG A 211 9.97 -3.10 -10.87
N GLN A 212 9.62 -4.37 -11.02
CA GLN A 212 8.73 -4.82 -12.10
C GLN A 212 7.26 -4.47 -11.79
N GLN A 213 6.85 -4.58 -10.54
CA GLN A 213 5.51 -4.22 -10.08
C GLN A 213 5.24 -2.73 -10.33
N LEU A 214 6.19 -1.86 -9.98
CA LEU A 214 6.07 -0.40 -10.15
C LEU A 214 5.90 0.04 -11.61
N LYS A 215 6.35 -0.75 -12.59
CA LYS A 215 6.14 -0.44 -14.02
C LYS A 215 4.67 -0.48 -14.45
N LYS A 216 3.81 -1.11 -13.66
CA LYS A 216 2.37 -1.19 -13.91
C LYS A 216 1.62 0.04 -13.42
N ALA A 217 2.22 0.84 -12.56
CA ALA A 217 1.59 2.03 -12.01
C ALA A 217 1.72 3.22 -12.96
N ASP A 218 0.69 4.07 -12.99
CA ASP A 218 0.70 5.32 -13.74
C ASP A 218 1.55 6.38 -13.04
N ILE A 219 1.51 6.39 -11.69
CA ILE A 219 2.28 7.31 -10.86
C ILE A 219 3.01 6.50 -9.78
N VAL A 220 4.32 6.72 -9.67
CA VAL A 220 5.17 6.05 -8.69
C VAL A 220 5.75 7.05 -7.73
N ILE A 221 5.53 6.82 -6.43
CA ILE A 221 6.14 7.53 -5.32
C ILE A 221 7.16 6.59 -4.69
N SER A 222 8.42 6.75 -5.03
CA SER A 222 9.51 5.92 -4.52
C SER A 222 10.36 6.73 -3.55
N LEU A 223 10.36 6.30 -2.28
CA LEU A 223 11.04 7.00 -1.20
C LEU A 223 12.43 6.42 -0.97
N LYS A 224 13.44 7.30 -0.90
CA LYS A 224 14.83 6.93 -0.59
C LYS A 224 15.01 6.84 0.92
N LEU A 225 14.66 5.70 1.49
CA LEU A 225 14.64 5.48 2.94
C LEU A 225 15.82 4.63 3.45
N GLY A 226 16.88 4.53 2.68
CA GLY A 226 18.02 3.71 3.01
C GLY A 226 18.70 4.03 4.34
N GLN A 227 18.70 5.29 4.74
CA GLN A 227 19.26 5.76 6.02
C GLN A 227 18.36 5.52 7.24
N TYR A 228 17.15 4.95 7.04
CA TYR A 228 16.19 4.68 8.11
C TYR A 228 16.13 3.20 8.41
N SER A 229 16.14 2.86 9.70
CA SER A 229 16.04 1.47 10.17
C SER A 229 14.72 0.83 9.74
N ARG A 230 14.76 -0.49 9.53
CA ARG A 230 13.58 -1.30 9.27
C ARG A 230 12.87 -1.74 10.55
N THR A 231 13.56 -1.74 11.67
CA THR A 231 13.05 -2.23 12.94
C THR A 231 12.71 -1.13 13.93
N ASP A 232 13.47 -0.06 13.94
CA ASP A 232 13.28 1.06 14.86
C ASP A 232 13.68 2.40 14.22
N ASN A 233 12.74 3.34 14.19
CA ASN A 233 12.96 4.73 13.77
C ASN A 233 12.52 5.69 14.88
N HIS A 234 12.68 5.29 16.13
CA HIS A 234 12.32 6.15 17.26
C HIS A 234 13.08 7.49 17.19
N GLY A 235 12.34 8.59 17.33
CA GLY A 235 12.86 9.94 17.19
C GLY A 235 12.98 10.45 15.73
N ARG A 236 12.70 9.63 14.70
CA ARG A 236 12.74 10.04 13.28
C ARG A 236 11.37 9.97 12.60
N THR A 237 10.32 9.84 13.37
CA THR A 237 8.94 9.69 12.89
C THR A 237 8.51 10.89 12.03
N GLU A 238 8.80 12.12 12.50
CA GLU A 238 8.45 13.34 11.77
C GLU A 238 9.21 13.48 10.45
N GLU A 239 10.48 13.04 10.41
CA GLU A 239 11.26 13.04 9.17
C GLU A 239 10.67 12.09 8.14
N LEU A 240 10.31 10.86 8.55
CA LEU A 240 9.69 9.88 7.68
C LEU A 240 8.33 10.35 7.16
N PHE A 241 7.51 10.94 8.05
CA PHE A 241 6.25 11.56 7.68
C PHE A 241 6.46 12.63 6.62
N LYS A 242 7.38 13.58 6.88
CA LYS A 242 7.67 14.68 5.97
C LYS A 242 8.15 14.19 4.61
N LEU A 243 9.00 13.17 4.56
CA LEU A 243 9.45 12.58 3.29
C LEU A 243 8.29 12.03 2.47
N GLY A 244 7.34 11.33 3.10
CA GLY A 244 6.15 10.83 2.42
C GLY A 244 5.25 11.96 1.93
N TYR A 245 5.03 12.97 2.77
CA TYR A 245 4.22 14.14 2.47
C TYR A 245 4.79 14.93 1.27
N ASP A 246 6.06 15.30 1.32
CA ASP A 246 6.73 16.07 0.27
C ASP A 246 6.72 15.28 -1.06
N ALA A 247 7.03 13.98 -1.02
CA ALA A 247 7.06 13.14 -2.20
C ALA A 247 5.69 13.02 -2.88
N MET A 248 4.59 13.00 -2.12
CA MET A 248 3.23 13.03 -2.68
C MET A 248 2.91 14.41 -3.24
N GLN A 249 3.23 15.49 -2.53
CA GLN A 249 3.01 16.86 -2.99
C GLN A 249 3.66 17.10 -4.37
N ASP A 250 4.86 16.59 -4.58
CA ASP A 250 5.59 16.68 -5.86
C ASP A 250 4.84 15.97 -7.01
N ARG A 251 4.02 14.95 -6.71
CA ARG A 251 3.26 14.17 -7.70
C ARG A 251 1.84 14.65 -7.96
N ILE A 252 1.31 15.55 -7.13
CA ILE A 252 -0.06 16.08 -7.29
C ILE A 252 -0.31 16.76 -8.63
N PRO A 253 0.61 17.60 -9.17
CA PRO A 253 0.41 18.19 -10.49
C PRO A 253 0.29 17.14 -11.60
N GLU A 254 1.12 16.08 -11.53
CA GLU A 254 1.07 14.96 -12.48
C GLU A 254 -0.29 14.24 -12.37
N LEU A 255 -0.73 13.90 -11.16
CA LEU A 255 -2.02 13.24 -10.91
C LEU A 255 -3.21 14.05 -11.45
N ARG A 256 -3.20 15.37 -11.26
CA ARG A 256 -4.21 16.26 -11.82
C ARG A 256 -4.19 16.29 -13.35
N THR A 257 -3.01 16.17 -13.94
CA THR A 257 -2.86 16.10 -15.40
C THR A 257 -3.41 14.79 -15.95
N TYR A 258 -3.15 13.65 -15.30
CA TYR A 258 -3.74 12.36 -15.68
C TYR A 258 -5.27 12.40 -15.68
N LYS A 259 -5.88 12.97 -14.65
CA LYS A 259 -7.35 13.17 -14.61
C LYS A 259 -7.84 14.01 -15.81
N ARG A 260 -7.18 15.12 -16.14
CA ARG A 260 -7.57 16.01 -17.24
C ARG A 260 -7.40 15.35 -18.61
N VAL A 261 -6.28 14.68 -18.84
CA VAL A 261 -5.96 14.04 -20.13
C VAL A 261 -6.95 12.91 -20.43
N ASN A 262 -7.30 12.11 -19.43
CA ASN A 262 -8.29 11.05 -19.61
C ASN A 262 -9.67 11.60 -19.96
N VAL A 263 -10.13 12.65 -19.29
CA VAL A 263 -11.38 13.35 -19.63
C VAL A 263 -11.30 13.99 -21.01
N GLY A 264 -10.20 14.66 -21.36
CA GLY A 264 -10.02 15.33 -22.65
C GLY A 264 -9.99 14.35 -23.83
N LYS A 265 -9.29 13.22 -23.71
CA LYS A 265 -9.30 12.13 -24.72
C LYS A 265 -10.69 11.55 -24.92
N TYR A 266 -11.51 11.53 -23.88
CA TYR A 266 -12.88 11.09 -23.99
C TYR A 266 -13.75 12.08 -24.75
N LEU A 267 -13.76 13.31 -24.30
CA LEU A 267 -14.58 14.36 -24.93
C LEU A 267 -14.28 14.43 -26.43
N SER A 268 -12.99 14.34 -26.81
CA SER A 268 -12.61 14.30 -28.23
C SER A 268 -13.17 13.10 -28.99
N LYS A 269 -13.17 11.90 -28.37
CA LYS A 269 -13.76 10.69 -28.98
C LYS A 269 -15.29 10.76 -29.08
N VAL A 270 -15.96 11.30 -28.02
CA VAL A 270 -17.43 11.50 -28.06
C VAL A 270 -17.80 12.51 -29.12
N ILE A 271 -17.08 13.64 -29.20
CA ILE A 271 -17.29 14.65 -30.23
C ILE A 271 -17.06 14.06 -31.61
N SER A 272 -16.01 13.27 -31.82
CA SER A 272 -15.71 12.56 -33.07
C SER A 272 -16.80 11.54 -33.44
N ALA A 273 -17.32 10.80 -32.49
CA ALA A 273 -18.39 9.81 -32.70
C ALA A 273 -19.74 10.49 -33.00
N LEU A 274 -19.97 11.69 -32.46
CA LEU A 274 -21.17 12.49 -32.71
C LEU A 274 -21.03 13.39 -33.95
N ALA A 275 -19.86 13.49 -34.55
CA ALA A 275 -19.62 14.30 -35.75
C ALA A 275 -20.53 14.00 -36.95
N PRO A 276 -21.02 12.76 -37.17
CA PRO A 276 -22.03 12.47 -38.20
C PRO A 276 -23.42 13.03 -37.86
N PHE A 277 -23.70 13.32 -36.59
CA PHE A 277 -24.95 13.92 -36.17
C PHE A 277 -24.73 15.42 -36.08
N LYS A 278 -25.58 16.25 -36.74
CA LYS A 278 -25.50 17.71 -36.65
C LYS A 278 -25.63 18.17 -35.20
N ILE A 279 -24.46 18.32 -34.53
CA ILE A 279 -24.43 18.90 -33.17
C ILE A 279 -24.65 20.40 -33.30
N PRO A 280 -25.63 21.00 -32.58
CA PRO A 280 -25.85 22.42 -32.55
C PRO A 280 -24.57 23.19 -32.19
N ASP A 281 -24.31 24.31 -32.85
CA ASP A 281 -23.06 25.08 -32.69
C ASP A 281 -22.81 25.58 -31.26
N PHE A 282 -23.85 25.82 -30.48
CA PHE A 282 -23.72 26.20 -29.06
C PHE A 282 -23.05 25.14 -28.17
N VAL A 283 -23.11 23.85 -28.58
CA VAL A 283 -22.42 22.76 -27.87
C VAL A 283 -20.95 22.72 -28.27
N ARG A 284 -20.62 23.05 -29.52
CA ARG A 284 -19.22 23.09 -30.00
C ARG A 284 -18.39 24.20 -29.36
N GLU A 285 -18.98 25.36 -29.10
CA GLU A 285 -18.29 26.51 -28.51
C GLU A 285 -17.95 26.34 -27.03
N ARG A 286 -18.67 25.47 -26.30
CA ARG A 286 -18.47 25.25 -24.86
C ARG A 286 -17.31 24.29 -24.53
N PHE A 287 -16.76 23.64 -25.56
CA PHE A 287 -15.66 22.64 -25.42
C PHE A 287 -14.42 23.01 -26.25
N ARG A 288 -14.32 24.26 -26.75
CA ARG A 288 -13.09 24.91 -27.19
C ARG A 288 -12.45 25.67 -26.04
#